data_8b36e1f7a90eaf9f45da7b43fa2fd796
#
_entry.id   8b36e1f7a90eaf9f45da7b43fa2fd796
#
_cell.length_a   1.000
_cell.length_b   1.000
_cell.length_c   1.000
_cell.angle_alpha   90.00
_cell.angle_beta   90.00
_cell.angle_gamma   90.00
#
_symmetry.space_group_name_H-M   'P 1'
#
loop_
_entity.id
_entity.type
_entity.pdbx_description
1 polymer ?
#
loop_
_entity_poly.entity_id
_entity_poly.type
_entity_poly.pdbx_seq_one_letter_code
_entity_poly.pdbx_strand_id
1 'polypeptide(L)'
;MLCARRRGADKDPASGVVTELKPIVEKLRQAWPEVRIILRADSGFCRDAIMSYCEQNTKLDYVLGLAKNSRLIKRIGAELAQAQKLHQSSHKAAREFKDFRYRTGHSWSCKRRVVGKAQYLAKGANPRFIVTSIASEEHDARSLYEDFYCARGDMENRIKEQQLGLFADRTSTASMRSNQLRLYFSSFAYILIQTLRRLGLQGSELAQAQCDTIGLKLFKIGAQIRVTVRKVWVSFSESYPYLHLFQRVFARLEQIPGGA
;
A
#
# COMPACT_ATOMS: atom_id res chain seq x y z
N MET A 1 4.03 -1.70 8.65
CA MET A 1 2.53 -1.70 8.68
C MET A 1 2.09 -0.97 9.95
N LEU A 2 1.20 0.02 9.83
CA LEU A 2 0.78 0.85 10.96
C LEU A 2 -0.58 0.39 11.54
N CYS A 3 -1.46 -0.12 10.70
CA CYS A 3 -2.76 -0.64 11.10
C CYS A 3 -3.21 -1.74 10.13
N ALA A 4 -3.84 -2.80 10.64
CA ALA A 4 -4.50 -3.84 9.87
C ALA A 4 -5.77 -4.25 10.59
N ARG A 5 -6.93 -4.01 9.96
CA ARG A 5 -8.24 -4.27 10.56
C ARG A 5 -9.17 -5.03 9.63
N ARG A 6 -9.76 -6.10 10.14
CA ARG A 6 -10.82 -6.83 9.44
C ARG A 6 -12.18 -6.20 9.73
N ARG A 7 -13.06 -6.29 8.73
CA ARG A 7 -14.46 -5.85 8.83
C ARG A 7 -15.38 -6.89 8.20
N GLY A 8 -16.64 -6.87 8.59
CA GLY A 8 -17.68 -7.66 7.89
C GLY A 8 -17.82 -7.20 6.44
N ALA A 9 -18.19 -8.10 5.57
CA ALA A 9 -18.37 -7.81 4.14
C ALA A 9 -19.50 -6.79 3.88
N ASP A 10 -20.41 -6.62 4.83
CA ASP A 10 -21.53 -5.68 4.83
C ASP A 10 -21.14 -4.25 5.24
N LYS A 11 -19.92 -4.01 5.71
CA LYS A 11 -19.47 -2.71 6.21
C LYS A 11 -18.71 -1.91 5.15
N ASP A 12 -18.96 -0.60 5.13
CA ASP A 12 -18.16 0.33 4.32
C ASP A 12 -16.67 0.18 4.65
N PRO A 13 -15.80 -0.06 3.67
CA PRO A 13 -14.35 -0.16 3.88
C PRO A 13 -13.74 1.08 4.53
N ALA A 14 -14.35 2.26 4.36
CA ALA A 14 -13.91 3.50 4.99
C ALA A 14 -14.45 3.72 6.42
N SER A 15 -15.34 2.85 6.92
CA SER A 15 -15.90 3.00 8.27
C SER A 15 -14.80 2.96 9.33
N GLY A 16 -14.77 3.98 10.22
CA GLY A 16 -13.81 4.10 11.32
C GLY A 16 -12.37 4.45 10.90
N VAL A 17 -12.11 4.76 9.63
CA VAL A 17 -10.75 5.11 9.16
C VAL A 17 -10.21 6.35 9.86
N VAL A 18 -11.01 7.38 10.08
CA VAL A 18 -10.57 8.59 10.80
C VAL A 18 -10.13 8.27 12.24
N THR A 19 -10.84 7.36 12.92
CA THR A 19 -10.48 6.91 14.27
C THR A 19 -9.11 6.21 14.30
N GLU A 20 -8.78 5.45 13.25
CA GLU A 20 -7.49 4.78 13.13
C GLU A 20 -6.37 5.75 12.68
N LEU A 21 -6.70 6.75 11.83
CA LEU A 21 -5.74 7.74 11.35
C LEU A 21 -5.24 8.69 12.45
N LYS A 22 -6.13 9.15 13.34
CA LYS A 22 -5.78 10.09 14.40
C LYS A 22 -4.55 9.68 15.20
N PRO A 23 -4.52 8.50 15.87
CA PRO A 23 -3.35 8.09 16.63
C PRO A 23 -2.10 7.85 15.78
N ILE A 24 -2.26 7.49 14.50
CA ILE A 24 -1.12 7.33 13.58
C ILE A 24 -0.49 8.68 13.29
N VAL A 25 -1.30 9.68 12.93
CA VAL A 25 -0.84 11.04 12.64
C VAL A 25 -0.20 11.66 13.89
N GLU A 26 -0.82 11.50 15.06
CA GLU A 26 -0.28 11.98 16.33
C GLU A 26 1.09 11.39 16.65
N LYS A 27 1.26 10.07 16.52
CA LYS A 27 2.56 9.41 16.75
C LYS A 27 3.63 9.86 15.74
N LEU A 28 3.26 10.02 14.48
CA LEU A 28 4.20 10.52 13.46
C LEU A 28 4.66 11.95 13.80
N ARG A 29 3.76 12.81 14.26
CA ARG A 29 4.09 14.19 14.64
C ARG A 29 4.86 14.29 15.95
N GLN A 30 4.66 13.38 16.89
CA GLN A 30 5.51 13.29 18.08
C GLN A 30 6.98 13.00 17.70
N ALA A 31 7.21 12.12 16.73
CA ALA A 31 8.56 11.80 16.27
C ALA A 31 9.12 12.85 15.28
N TRP A 32 8.27 13.43 14.45
CA TRP A 32 8.63 14.40 13.40
C TRP A 32 7.59 15.53 13.35
N PRO A 33 7.70 16.58 14.18
CA PRO A 33 6.69 17.64 14.33
C PRO A 33 6.37 18.36 13.01
N GLU A 34 7.38 18.59 12.17
CA GLU A 34 7.26 19.35 10.93
C GLU A 34 6.98 18.49 9.69
N VAL A 35 6.83 17.16 9.85
CA VAL A 35 6.62 16.28 8.72
C VAL A 35 5.31 16.57 7.98
N ARG A 36 5.40 16.65 6.66
CA ARG A 36 4.23 16.65 5.80
C ARG A 36 3.79 15.21 5.54
N ILE A 37 2.52 14.94 5.77
CA ILE A 37 1.92 13.61 5.60
C ILE A 37 0.96 13.67 4.40
N ILE A 38 1.07 12.72 3.48
CA ILE A 38 0.16 12.59 2.33
C ILE A 38 -0.56 11.25 2.42
N LEU A 39 -1.87 11.28 2.64
CA LEU A 39 -2.72 10.10 2.64
C LEU A 39 -3.06 9.71 1.20
N ARG A 40 -2.68 8.50 0.79
CA ARG A 40 -3.07 7.93 -0.51
C ARG A 40 -3.96 6.71 -0.31
N ALA A 41 -5.10 6.67 -1.03
CA ALA A 41 -5.99 5.53 -0.99
C ALA A 41 -6.81 5.39 -2.29
N ASP A 42 -7.48 4.27 -2.45
CA ASP A 42 -8.39 4.02 -3.57
C ASP A 42 -9.75 4.73 -3.39
N SER A 43 -10.65 4.53 -4.34
CA SER A 43 -11.97 5.16 -4.33
C SER A 43 -12.88 4.69 -3.19
N GLY A 44 -12.60 3.55 -2.58
CA GLY A 44 -13.31 3.06 -1.41
C GLY A 44 -13.16 3.97 -0.19
N PHE A 45 -12.05 4.72 -0.12
CA PHE A 45 -11.75 5.65 0.97
C PHE A 45 -12.11 7.12 0.65
N CYS A 46 -12.67 7.40 -0.53
CA CYS A 46 -13.08 8.75 -0.90
C CYS A 46 -14.36 9.15 -0.17
N ARG A 47 -14.23 9.55 1.09
CA ARG A 47 -15.32 9.97 1.97
C ARG A 47 -15.06 11.37 2.51
N ASP A 48 -16.12 12.16 2.64
CA ASP A 48 -16.04 13.54 3.12
C ASP A 48 -15.35 13.63 4.49
N ALA A 49 -15.68 12.74 5.41
CA ALA A 49 -15.09 12.71 6.75
C ALA A 49 -13.56 12.55 6.74
N ILE A 50 -13.02 11.74 5.81
CA ILE A 50 -11.57 11.54 5.67
C ILE A 50 -10.92 12.79 5.09
N MET A 51 -11.50 13.35 4.02
CA MET A 51 -10.99 14.55 3.36
C MET A 51 -11.03 15.76 4.30
N SER A 52 -12.16 15.97 4.99
CA SER A 52 -12.31 17.06 5.96
C SER A 52 -11.36 16.91 7.14
N TYR A 53 -11.12 15.69 7.62
CA TYR A 53 -10.11 15.45 8.66
C TYR A 53 -8.72 15.86 8.19
N CYS A 54 -8.33 15.51 6.97
CA CYS A 54 -7.05 15.94 6.43
C CYS A 54 -6.98 17.48 6.28
N GLU A 55 -8.03 18.09 5.73
CA GLU A 55 -8.11 19.54 5.52
C GLU A 55 -8.07 20.37 6.81
N GLN A 56 -8.54 19.81 7.93
CA GLN A 56 -8.50 20.43 9.27
C GLN A 56 -7.16 20.29 9.97
N ASN A 57 -6.25 19.46 9.45
CA ASN A 57 -4.95 19.21 10.05
C ASN A 57 -3.83 19.76 9.17
N THR A 58 -3.06 20.72 9.69
CA THR A 58 -1.94 21.33 8.99
C THR A 58 -0.93 20.28 8.51
N LYS A 59 -0.38 20.45 7.29
CA LYS A 59 0.59 19.52 6.68
C LYS A 59 0.10 18.06 6.55
N LEU A 60 -1.22 17.85 6.51
CA LEU A 60 -1.84 16.57 6.23
C LEU A 60 -2.66 16.69 4.94
N ASP A 61 -2.10 16.18 3.86
CA ASP A 61 -2.72 16.18 2.54
C ASP A 61 -3.28 14.81 2.17
N TYR A 62 -4.07 14.78 1.10
CA TYR A 62 -4.55 13.52 0.56
C TYR A 62 -4.56 13.50 -0.97
N VAL A 63 -4.43 12.29 -1.53
CA VAL A 63 -4.67 11.97 -2.94
C VAL A 63 -5.48 10.67 -2.98
N LEU A 64 -6.78 10.77 -3.20
CA LEU A 64 -7.70 9.64 -3.15
C LEU A 64 -8.26 9.34 -4.54
N GLY A 65 -8.41 8.06 -4.86
CA GLY A 65 -9.19 7.65 -6.03
C GLY A 65 -10.62 8.16 -5.91
N LEU A 66 -11.22 8.52 -7.05
CA LEU A 66 -12.62 8.94 -7.11
C LEU A 66 -13.37 8.05 -8.10
N ALA A 67 -14.45 7.41 -7.64
CA ALA A 67 -15.27 6.57 -8.49
C ALA A 67 -15.89 7.39 -9.63
N LYS A 68 -15.77 6.87 -10.86
CA LYS A 68 -16.36 7.52 -12.04
C LYS A 68 -17.87 7.57 -11.98
N ASN A 69 -18.45 8.66 -12.46
CA ASN A 69 -19.87 8.80 -12.69
C ASN A 69 -20.13 9.62 -13.98
N SER A 70 -21.36 9.69 -14.44
CA SER A 70 -21.73 10.39 -15.69
C SER A 70 -21.35 11.87 -15.69
N ARG A 71 -21.50 12.56 -14.55
CA ARG A 71 -21.15 13.99 -14.42
C ARG A 71 -19.65 14.22 -14.56
N LEU A 72 -18.83 13.36 -13.94
CA LEU A 72 -17.35 13.44 -14.06
C LEU A 72 -16.89 13.11 -15.48
N ILE A 73 -17.46 12.09 -16.11
CA ILE A 73 -17.15 11.73 -17.50
C ILE A 73 -17.48 12.89 -18.44
N LYS A 74 -18.64 13.53 -18.26
CA LYS A 74 -19.02 14.71 -19.04
C LYS A 74 -18.02 15.87 -18.89
N ARG A 75 -17.44 16.07 -17.71
CA ARG A 75 -16.43 17.10 -17.45
C ARG A 75 -15.15 16.96 -18.25
N ILE A 76 -14.75 15.74 -18.59
CA ILE A 76 -13.54 15.42 -19.36
C ILE A 76 -13.86 14.96 -20.79
N GLY A 77 -15.03 15.29 -21.30
CA GLY A 77 -15.48 14.84 -22.63
C GLY A 77 -14.57 15.30 -23.76
N ALA A 78 -14.10 16.55 -23.74
CA ALA A 78 -13.18 17.09 -24.74
C ALA A 78 -11.83 16.36 -24.71
N GLU A 79 -11.28 16.15 -23.53
CA GLU A 79 -10.02 15.44 -23.31
C GLU A 79 -10.12 13.94 -23.72
N LEU A 80 -11.30 13.32 -23.50
CA LEU A 80 -11.55 11.96 -23.99
C LEU A 80 -11.60 11.89 -25.52
N ALA A 81 -12.23 12.87 -26.18
CA ALA A 81 -12.29 12.95 -27.64
C ALA A 81 -10.88 13.19 -28.23
N GLN A 82 -10.06 14.03 -27.58
CA GLN A 82 -8.67 14.23 -27.97
C GLN A 82 -7.82 12.97 -27.80
N ALA A 83 -7.91 12.27 -26.66
CA ALA A 83 -7.21 11.01 -26.44
C ALA A 83 -7.66 9.94 -27.44
N GLN A 84 -8.93 9.91 -27.85
CA GLN A 84 -9.42 9.02 -28.89
C GLN A 84 -8.77 9.30 -30.24
N LYS A 85 -8.71 10.56 -30.67
CA LYS A 85 -8.06 10.97 -31.93
C LYS A 85 -6.57 10.59 -31.93
N LEU A 86 -5.86 10.88 -30.86
CA LEU A 86 -4.45 10.50 -30.69
C LEU A 86 -4.24 8.97 -30.75
N HIS A 87 -5.15 8.20 -30.16
CA HIS A 87 -5.11 6.75 -30.23
C HIS A 87 -5.33 6.25 -31.66
N GLN A 88 -6.30 6.81 -32.37
CA GLN A 88 -6.60 6.45 -33.76
C GLN A 88 -5.43 6.73 -34.72
N SER A 89 -4.71 7.84 -34.52
CA SER A 89 -3.55 8.20 -35.36
C SER A 89 -2.29 7.43 -35.02
N SER A 90 -2.04 7.13 -33.72
CA SER A 90 -0.79 6.51 -33.26
C SER A 90 -0.86 5.01 -33.07
N HIS A 91 -2.08 4.44 -32.98
CA HIS A 91 -2.36 3.05 -32.57
C HIS A 91 -1.80 2.69 -31.16
N LYS A 92 -1.42 3.70 -30.37
CA LYS A 92 -0.89 3.54 -29.00
C LYS A 92 -1.89 4.06 -27.98
N ALA A 93 -1.75 3.61 -26.73
CA ALA A 93 -2.53 4.15 -25.62
C ALA A 93 -2.29 5.66 -25.51
N ALA A 94 -3.37 6.45 -25.58
CA ALA A 94 -3.32 7.89 -25.45
C ALA A 94 -3.99 8.35 -24.16
N ARG A 95 -3.48 9.44 -23.56
CA ARG A 95 -4.00 9.98 -22.33
C ARG A 95 -3.87 11.50 -22.28
N GLU A 96 -4.94 12.13 -21.80
CA GLU A 96 -5.01 13.56 -21.51
C GLU A 96 -5.46 13.77 -20.06
N PHE A 97 -5.13 14.92 -19.49
CA PHE A 97 -5.46 15.23 -18.11
C PHE A 97 -6.22 16.53 -18.03
N LYS A 98 -7.19 16.59 -17.11
CA LYS A 98 -7.94 17.80 -16.79
C LYS A 98 -7.98 18.02 -15.30
N ASP A 99 -7.69 19.24 -14.91
CA ASP A 99 -7.82 19.76 -13.54
C ASP A 99 -9.09 20.57 -13.41
N PHE A 100 -9.89 20.33 -12.38
CA PHE A 100 -11.13 21.09 -12.14
C PHE A 100 -11.61 20.99 -10.70
N ARG A 101 -12.42 21.95 -10.28
CA ARG A 101 -13.12 21.90 -9.00
C ARG A 101 -14.43 21.14 -9.14
N TYR A 102 -14.68 20.21 -8.23
CA TYR A 102 -15.88 19.37 -8.21
C TYR A 102 -16.42 19.18 -6.79
N ARG A 103 -17.72 19.01 -6.69
CA ARG A 103 -18.44 18.62 -5.49
C ARG A 103 -19.50 17.62 -5.87
N THR A 104 -19.66 16.55 -5.09
CA THR A 104 -20.83 15.66 -5.18
C THR A 104 -22.08 16.39 -4.68
N GLY A 105 -23.28 15.96 -5.11
CA GLY A 105 -24.52 16.67 -4.79
C GLY A 105 -24.71 16.93 -3.30
N HIS A 106 -24.67 15.88 -2.47
CA HIS A 106 -24.98 15.95 -1.05
C HIS A 106 -23.92 15.36 -0.11
N SER A 107 -22.97 14.57 -0.63
CA SER A 107 -22.05 13.82 0.20
C SER A 107 -20.74 14.54 0.51
N TRP A 108 -20.44 15.65 -0.13
CA TRP A 108 -19.23 16.44 0.14
C TRP A 108 -19.61 17.80 0.71
N SER A 109 -18.92 18.23 1.74
CA SER A 109 -19.12 19.52 2.40
C SER A 109 -18.72 20.72 1.51
N CYS A 110 -17.67 20.58 0.71
CA CYS A 110 -17.14 21.65 -0.14
C CYS A 110 -16.70 21.15 -1.54
N LYS A 111 -16.36 22.12 -2.42
CA LYS A 111 -15.72 21.83 -3.71
C LYS A 111 -14.25 21.53 -3.52
N ARG A 112 -13.76 20.42 -4.06
CA ARG A 112 -12.36 19.98 -3.99
C ARG A 112 -11.73 19.89 -5.36
N ARG A 113 -10.41 19.94 -5.42
CA ARG A 113 -9.64 19.74 -6.63
C ARG A 113 -9.77 18.29 -7.08
N VAL A 114 -10.14 18.08 -8.33
CA VAL A 114 -10.24 16.77 -8.98
C VAL A 114 -9.40 16.78 -10.24
N VAL A 115 -8.59 15.75 -10.39
CA VAL A 115 -7.87 15.47 -11.64
C VAL A 115 -8.56 14.30 -12.35
N GLY A 116 -8.98 14.54 -13.58
CA GLY A 116 -9.52 13.54 -14.49
C GLY A 116 -8.46 13.07 -15.48
N LYS A 117 -8.18 11.77 -15.54
CA LYS A 117 -7.40 11.14 -16.60
C LYS A 117 -8.34 10.65 -17.68
N ALA A 118 -8.31 11.27 -18.83
CA ALA A 118 -8.96 10.85 -20.06
C ALA A 118 -8.03 9.91 -20.81
N GLN A 119 -8.24 8.61 -20.70
CA GLN A 119 -7.40 7.60 -21.35
C GLN A 119 -8.20 6.84 -22.40
N TYR A 120 -7.59 6.58 -23.55
CA TYR A 120 -8.12 5.71 -24.61
C TYR A 120 -7.15 4.57 -24.90
N LEU A 121 -7.67 3.34 -24.85
CA LEU A 121 -6.94 2.10 -25.04
C LEU A 121 -7.54 1.31 -26.20
N ALA A 122 -6.92 0.21 -26.63
CA ALA A 122 -7.49 -0.70 -27.62
C ALA A 122 -8.90 -1.22 -27.23
N LYS A 123 -9.19 -1.32 -25.90
CA LYS A 123 -10.51 -1.70 -25.38
C LYS A 123 -11.50 -0.53 -25.25
N GLY A 124 -11.13 0.69 -25.72
CA GLY A 124 -11.95 1.89 -25.64
C GLY A 124 -11.58 2.84 -24.51
N ALA A 125 -12.50 3.75 -24.20
CA ALA A 125 -12.31 4.80 -23.19
C ALA A 125 -12.17 4.25 -21.77
N ASN A 126 -11.13 4.70 -21.06
CA ASN A 126 -10.83 4.31 -19.68
C ASN A 126 -10.64 5.54 -18.77
N PRO A 127 -11.69 6.34 -18.52
CA PRO A 127 -11.60 7.50 -17.66
C PRO A 127 -11.34 7.10 -16.20
N ARG A 128 -10.44 7.84 -15.52
CA ARG A 128 -10.14 7.69 -14.10
C ARG A 128 -10.09 9.06 -13.43
N PHE A 129 -10.37 9.10 -12.15
CA PHE A 129 -10.42 10.36 -11.40
C PHE A 129 -9.73 10.20 -10.05
N ILE A 130 -9.10 11.26 -9.59
CA ILE A 130 -8.60 11.43 -8.23
C ILE A 130 -9.09 12.75 -7.65
N VAL A 131 -9.18 12.82 -6.34
CA VAL A 131 -9.46 14.05 -5.58
C VAL A 131 -8.30 14.31 -4.61
N THR A 132 -7.97 15.58 -4.40
CA THR A 132 -6.80 15.96 -3.60
C THR A 132 -6.99 17.30 -2.89
N SER A 133 -6.25 17.52 -1.79
CA SER A 133 -6.03 18.81 -1.16
C SER A 133 -4.80 19.55 -1.70
N ILE A 134 -3.90 18.86 -2.39
CA ILE A 134 -2.66 19.45 -2.93
C ILE A 134 -3.01 20.47 -4.02
N ALA A 135 -2.42 21.64 -3.96
CA ALA A 135 -2.69 22.74 -4.89
C ALA A 135 -2.11 22.47 -6.30
N SER A 136 -2.71 23.12 -7.33
CA SER A 136 -2.26 22.97 -8.74
C SER A 136 -0.90 23.58 -9.00
N GLU A 137 -0.56 24.59 -8.24
CA GLU A 137 0.71 25.31 -8.29
C GLU A 137 1.88 24.43 -7.80
N GLU A 138 1.58 23.47 -6.93
CA GLU A 138 2.58 22.56 -6.39
C GLU A 138 2.80 21.33 -7.30
N HIS A 139 1.71 20.75 -7.78
CA HIS A 139 1.75 19.60 -8.69
C HIS A 139 0.70 19.74 -9.78
N ASP A 140 1.16 19.70 -11.04
CA ASP A 140 0.27 19.62 -12.19
C ASP A 140 -0.55 18.31 -12.21
N ALA A 141 -1.59 18.29 -13.04
CA ALA A 141 -2.54 17.17 -13.09
C ALA A 141 -1.90 15.83 -13.46
N ARG A 142 -0.93 15.85 -14.40
CA ARG A 142 -0.26 14.63 -14.87
C ARG A 142 0.67 14.07 -13.81
N SER A 143 1.58 14.89 -13.27
CA SER A 143 2.54 14.44 -12.26
C SER A 143 1.82 13.98 -10.99
N LEU A 144 0.80 14.69 -10.53
CA LEU A 144 0.00 14.27 -9.39
C LEU A 144 -0.65 12.89 -9.60
N TYR A 145 -1.14 12.63 -10.82
CA TYR A 145 -1.77 11.35 -11.12
C TYR A 145 -0.72 10.23 -11.31
N GLU A 146 0.29 10.46 -12.14
CA GLU A 146 1.25 9.44 -12.58
C GLU A 146 2.29 9.15 -11.49
N ASP A 147 2.89 10.18 -10.87
CA ASP A 147 3.98 10.02 -9.92
C ASP A 147 3.49 9.82 -8.49
N PHE A 148 2.45 10.56 -8.09
CA PHE A 148 1.94 10.45 -6.72
C PHE A 148 0.87 9.38 -6.57
N TYR A 149 -0.21 9.44 -7.34
CA TYR A 149 -1.31 8.50 -7.15
C TYR A 149 -0.96 7.09 -7.61
N CYS A 150 -0.33 6.93 -8.78
CA CYS A 150 0.03 5.60 -9.31
C CYS A 150 1.11 4.91 -8.49
N ALA A 151 1.98 5.63 -7.79
CA ALA A 151 2.94 5.05 -6.83
C ALA A 151 2.26 4.29 -5.67
N ARG A 152 0.93 4.39 -5.53
CA ARG A 152 0.11 3.52 -4.65
C ARG A 152 0.23 2.03 -5.00
N GLY A 153 0.58 1.69 -6.24
CA GLY A 153 0.77 0.32 -6.68
C GLY A 153 1.75 -0.48 -5.82
N ASP A 154 2.76 0.16 -5.26
CA ASP A 154 3.70 -0.48 -4.33
C ASP A 154 2.99 -0.98 -3.07
N MET A 155 2.05 -0.23 -2.51
CA MET A 155 1.27 -0.65 -1.35
C MET A 155 0.39 -1.87 -1.69
N GLU A 156 -0.26 -1.88 -2.85
CA GLU A 156 -1.05 -3.03 -3.30
C GLU A 156 -0.20 -4.29 -3.45
N ASN A 157 1.00 -4.17 -4.00
CA ASN A 157 1.95 -5.26 -4.10
C ASN A 157 2.38 -5.78 -2.72
N ARG A 158 2.61 -4.89 -1.75
CA ARG A 158 2.94 -5.27 -0.36
C ARG A 158 1.78 -5.96 0.35
N ILE A 159 0.55 -5.47 0.17
CA ILE A 159 -0.65 -6.13 0.69
C ILE A 159 -0.82 -7.51 0.07
N LYS A 160 -0.68 -7.62 -1.26
CA LYS A 160 -0.75 -8.88 -1.98
C LYS A 160 0.31 -9.88 -1.52
N GLU A 161 1.54 -9.43 -1.34
CA GLU A 161 2.64 -10.24 -0.82
C GLU A 161 2.33 -10.81 0.57
N GLN A 162 1.77 -9.98 1.47
CA GLN A 162 1.35 -10.41 2.78
C GLN A 162 0.17 -11.41 2.71
N GLN A 163 -0.80 -11.15 1.84
CA GLN A 163 -1.95 -12.04 1.67
C GLN A 163 -1.53 -13.42 1.16
N LEU A 164 -0.73 -13.49 0.11
CA LEU A 164 -0.34 -14.74 -0.54
C LEU A 164 0.81 -15.44 0.19
N GLY A 165 1.87 -14.73 0.54
CA GLY A 165 3.08 -15.30 1.15
C GLY A 165 2.98 -15.56 2.65
N LEU A 166 2.12 -14.81 3.37
CA LEU A 166 1.93 -14.91 4.82
C LEU A 166 0.49 -15.18 5.24
N PHE A 167 -0.36 -15.57 4.29
CA PHE A 167 -1.74 -16.03 4.52
C PHE A 167 -2.64 -15.04 5.25
N ALA A 168 -2.47 -13.73 5.03
CA ALA A 168 -3.29 -12.68 5.65
C ALA A 168 -4.75 -12.68 5.16
N ASP A 169 -5.02 -13.30 4.02
CA ASP A 169 -6.36 -13.47 3.43
C ASP A 169 -7.17 -14.58 4.10
N ARG A 170 -6.53 -15.52 4.79
CA ARG A 170 -7.22 -16.70 5.38
C ARG A 170 -8.10 -16.30 6.55
N THR A 171 -9.39 -16.61 6.42
CA THR A 171 -10.44 -16.46 7.44
C THR A 171 -11.02 -17.84 7.80
N SER A 172 -10.20 -18.70 8.39
CA SER A 172 -10.55 -20.11 8.64
C SER A 172 -11.27 -20.35 9.97
N THR A 173 -11.63 -19.29 10.70
CA THR A 173 -12.39 -19.42 11.94
C THR A 173 -13.74 -18.70 11.84
N ALA A 174 -14.74 -19.18 12.57
CA ALA A 174 -16.05 -18.54 12.65
C ALA A 174 -16.00 -17.20 13.42
N SER A 175 -14.98 -16.99 14.25
CA SER A 175 -14.85 -15.80 15.09
C SER A 175 -14.10 -14.68 14.37
N MET A 176 -14.69 -13.49 14.30
CA MET A 176 -14.01 -12.28 13.78
C MET A 176 -12.77 -11.93 14.60
N ARG A 177 -12.80 -12.12 15.93
CA ARG A 177 -11.66 -11.84 16.82
C ARG A 177 -10.47 -12.74 16.52
N SER A 178 -10.72 -14.03 16.34
CA SER A 178 -9.66 -15.01 15.99
C SER A 178 -9.06 -14.71 14.62
N ASN A 179 -9.87 -14.36 13.64
CA ASN A 179 -9.38 -13.96 12.31
C ASN A 179 -8.62 -12.63 12.37
N GLN A 180 -9.00 -11.68 13.24
CA GLN A 180 -8.25 -10.43 13.47
C GLN A 180 -6.88 -10.73 14.09
N LEU A 181 -6.80 -11.64 15.05
CA LEU A 181 -5.55 -12.06 15.67
C LEU A 181 -4.60 -12.71 14.64
N ARG A 182 -5.12 -13.54 13.75
CA ARG A 182 -4.34 -14.12 12.64
C ARG A 182 -3.78 -13.05 11.71
N LEU A 183 -4.57 -12.01 11.39
CA LEU A 183 -4.11 -10.87 10.62
C LEU A 183 -2.97 -10.13 11.32
N TYR A 184 -3.02 -9.99 12.65
CA TYR A 184 -1.93 -9.38 13.41
C TYR A 184 -0.65 -10.24 13.37
N PHE A 185 -0.75 -11.55 13.51
CA PHE A 185 0.42 -12.44 13.37
C PHE A 185 1.04 -12.35 11.97
N SER A 186 0.22 -12.37 10.91
CA SER A 186 0.69 -12.17 9.55
C SER A 186 1.37 -10.80 9.37
N SER A 187 0.80 -9.75 9.95
CA SER A 187 1.35 -8.39 9.90
C SER A 187 2.69 -8.29 10.62
N PHE A 188 2.81 -8.95 11.78
CA PHE A 188 4.05 -9.01 12.53
C PHE A 188 5.14 -9.80 11.78
N ALA A 189 4.79 -10.95 11.23
CA ALA A 189 5.68 -11.73 10.38
C ALA A 189 6.17 -10.93 9.17
N TYR A 190 5.28 -10.13 8.55
CA TYR A 190 5.65 -9.24 7.46
C TYR A 190 6.69 -8.19 7.89
N ILE A 191 6.51 -7.59 9.07
CA ILE A 191 7.48 -6.62 9.62
C ILE A 191 8.84 -7.29 9.85
N LEU A 192 8.85 -8.50 10.42
CA LEU A 192 10.10 -9.25 10.63
C LEU A 192 10.82 -9.55 9.31
N ILE A 193 10.10 -10.00 8.28
CA ILE A 193 10.71 -10.26 6.96
C ILE A 193 11.22 -8.96 6.31
N GLN A 194 10.49 -7.84 6.43
CA GLN A 194 10.99 -6.56 5.93
C GLN A 194 12.24 -6.10 6.67
N THR A 195 12.31 -6.33 7.97
CA THR A 195 13.51 -6.04 8.78
C THR A 195 14.68 -6.93 8.35
N LEU A 196 14.42 -8.23 8.13
CA LEU A 196 15.41 -9.17 7.62
C LEU A 196 15.95 -8.74 6.25
N ARG A 197 15.08 -8.31 5.32
CA ARG A 197 15.52 -7.76 4.03
C ARG A 197 16.45 -6.56 4.20
N ARG A 198 16.06 -5.64 5.07
CA ARG A 198 16.79 -4.38 5.29
C ARG A 198 18.13 -4.60 5.98
N LEU A 199 18.20 -5.48 6.96
CA LEU A 199 19.38 -5.65 7.82
C LEU A 199 20.25 -6.83 7.40
N GLY A 200 19.65 -7.97 7.07
CA GLY A 200 20.36 -9.20 6.78
C GLY A 200 20.62 -9.47 5.30
N LEU A 201 19.63 -9.20 4.44
CA LEU A 201 19.64 -9.64 3.05
C LEU A 201 20.16 -8.61 2.04
N GLN A 202 20.51 -7.40 2.46
CA GLN A 202 21.06 -6.39 1.53
C GLN A 202 22.32 -6.91 0.80
N GLY A 203 22.38 -6.63 -0.52
CA GLY A 203 23.48 -7.09 -1.38
C GLY A 203 23.49 -8.61 -1.59
N SER A 204 22.40 -9.30 -1.32
CA SER A 204 22.23 -10.71 -1.65
C SER A 204 21.18 -10.91 -2.75
N GLU A 205 21.16 -12.11 -3.32
CA GLU A 205 20.16 -12.55 -4.30
C GLU A 205 18.71 -12.54 -3.77
N LEU A 206 18.52 -12.55 -2.44
CA LEU A 206 17.21 -12.48 -1.80
C LEU A 206 16.83 -11.08 -1.29
N ALA A 207 17.62 -10.06 -1.57
CA ALA A 207 17.37 -8.69 -1.10
C ALA A 207 16.00 -8.14 -1.57
N GLN A 208 15.56 -8.53 -2.77
CA GLN A 208 14.27 -8.14 -3.35
C GLN A 208 13.27 -9.31 -3.46
N ALA A 209 13.60 -10.46 -2.89
CA ALA A 209 12.75 -11.65 -2.96
C ALA A 209 11.45 -11.46 -2.17
N GLN A 210 10.37 -12.10 -2.61
CA GLN A 210 9.07 -12.10 -1.91
C GLN A 210 9.11 -12.94 -0.63
N CYS A 211 8.14 -12.73 0.26
CA CYS A 211 8.07 -13.41 1.56
C CYS A 211 8.07 -14.93 1.45
N ASP A 212 7.35 -15.49 0.49
CA ASP A 212 7.29 -16.91 0.23
C ASP A 212 8.64 -17.49 -0.22
N THR A 213 9.34 -16.78 -1.11
CA THR A 213 10.69 -17.16 -1.58
C THR A 213 11.70 -17.14 -0.44
N ILE A 214 11.68 -16.12 0.41
CA ILE A 214 12.51 -16.05 1.61
C ILE A 214 12.16 -17.21 2.57
N GLY A 215 10.86 -17.43 2.79
CA GLY A 215 10.38 -18.52 3.62
C GLY A 215 10.84 -19.90 3.14
N LEU A 216 10.75 -20.14 1.82
CA LEU A 216 11.19 -21.41 1.22
C LEU A 216 12.71 -21.61 1.28
N LYS A 217 13.46 -20.55 1.00
CA LYS A 217 14.92 -20.63 0.86
C LYS A 217 15.69 -20.48 2.16
N LEU A 218 15.19 -19.73 3.15
CA LEU A 218 15.90 -19.47 4.40
C LEU A 218 15.28 -20.10 5.65
N PHE A 219 13.97 -20.42 5.64
CA PHE A 219 13.31 -20.93 6.84
C PHE A 219 12.89 -22.38 6.74
N LYS A 220 12.66 -22.91 5.53
CA LYS A 220 12.34 -24.33 5.32
C LYS A 220 13.62 -25.15 5.12
N ILE A 221 14.41 -25.28 6.18
CA ILE A 221 15.65 -26.05 6.18
C ILE A 221 15.41 -27.36 6.93
N GLY A 222 15.77 -28.48 6.31
CA GLY A 222 15.76 -29.77 7.00
C GLY A 222 16.79 -29.78 8.15
N ALA A 223 16.38 -30.15 9.34
CA ALA A 223 17.25 -30.20 10.50
C ALA A 223 17.00 -31.42 11.37
N GLN A 224 18.08 -31.98 11.95
CA GLN A 224 18.02 -32.95 13.03
C GLN A 224 18.09 -32.22 14.37
N ILE A 225 17.15 -32.53 15.26
CA ILE A 225 17.10 -31.94 16.60
C ILE A 225 17.43 -33.00 17.62
N ARG A 226 18.45 -32.77 18.43
CA ARG A 226 18.84 -33.62 19.57
C ARG A 226 18.72 -32.79 20.86
N VAL A 227 17.82 -33.23 21.73
CA VAL A 227 17.61 -32.60 23.03
C VAL A 227 18.37 -33.38 24.09
N THR A 228 19.16 -32.69 24.90
CA THR A 228 19.83 -33.23 26.11
C THR A 228 19.36 -32.42 27.31
N VAL A 229 19.66 -32.87 28.53
CA VAL A 229 19.26 -32.18 29.77
C VAL A 229 19.72 -30.71 29.82
N ARG A 230 20.82 -30.36 29.14
CA ARG A 230 21.43 -29.01 29.21
C ARG A 230 21.42 -28.26 27.90
N LYS A 231 21.21 -28.92 26.74
CA LYS A 231 21.37 -28.28 25.42
C LYS A 231 20.40 -28.89 24.40
N VAL A 232 19.96 -28.04 23.50
CA VAL A 232 19.28 -28.41 22.26
C VAL A 232 20.28 -28.22 21.11
N TRP A 233 20.56 -29.29 20.38
CA TRP A 233 21.41 -29.30 19.20
C TRP A 233 20.52 -29.26 17.96
N VAL A 234 20.77 -28.33 17.03
CA VAL A 234 20.10 -28.25 15.76
C VAL A 234 21.14 -28.37 14.67
N SER A 235 21.12 -29.49 13.96
CA SER A 235 22.07 -29.78 12.87
C SER A 235 21.32 -29.63 11.54
N PHE A 236 21.68 -28.63 10.73
CA PHE A 236 21.11 -28.45 9.41
C PHE A 236 21.66 -29.45 8.40
N SER A 237 20.89 -29.71 7.34
CA SER A 237 21.33 -30.56 6.24
C SER A 237 22.57 -30.01 5.54
N GLU A 238 23.59 -30.80 5.31
CA GLU A 238 24.80 -30.40 4.56
C GLU A 238 24.51 -30.10 3.10
N SER A 239 23.45 -30.68 2.52
CA SER A 239 23.00 -30.42 1.16
C SER A 239 22.18 -29.12 1.00
N TYR A 240 22.05 -28.32 2.07
CA TYR A 240 21.29 -27.08 2.01
C TYR A 240 21.98 -26.02 1.10
N PRO A 241 21.38 -25.65 -0.05
CA PRO A 241 22.07 -24.89 -1.09
C PRO A 241 22.34 -23.42 -0.72
N TYR A 242 21.66 -22.89 0.30
CA TYR A 242 21.79 -21.49 0.75
C TYR A 242 22.57 -21.34 2.05
N LEU A 243 23.41 -22.32 2.41
CA LEU A 243 24.15 -22.31 3.68
C LEU A 243 25.00 -21.04 3.86
N HIS A 244 25.78 -20.65 2.85
CA HIS A 244 26.61 -19.45 2.92
C HIS A 244 25.78 -18.17 3.08
N LEU A 245 24.62 -18.10 2.42
CA LEU A 245 23.71 -16.98 2.58
C LEU A 245 23.14 -16.93 4.01
N PHE A 246 22.71 -18.07 4.54
CA PHE A 246 22.21 -18.18 5.91
C PHE A 246 23.26 -17.74 6.93
N GLN A 247 24.50 -18.24 6.84
CA GLN A 247 25.61 -17.86 7.71
C GLN A 247 25.92 -16.37 7.65
N ARG A 248 25.96 -15.79 6.46
CA ARG A 248 26.17 -14.34 6.26
C ARG A 248 25.04 -13.50 6.88
N VAL A 249 23.80 -13.91 6.71
CA VAL A 249 22.65 -13.23 7.31
C VAL A 249 22.71 -13.31 8.83
N PHE A 250 22.99 -14.48 9.36
CA PHE A 250 23.13 -14.71 10.81
C PHE A 250 24.20 -13.82 11.42
N ALA A 251 25.41 -13.83 10.85
CA ALA A 251 26.53 -12.98 11.31
C ALA A 251 26.20 -11.49 11.28
N ARG A 252 25.47 -11.01 10.24
CA ARG A 252 25.01 -9.62 10.18
C ARG A 252 24.01 -9.27 11.27
N LEU A 253 23.08 -10.17 11.57
CA LEU A 253 22.09 -9.95 12.61
C LEU A 253 22.70 -9.95 14.01
N GLU A 254 23.73 -10.77 14.27
CA GLU A 254 24.47 -10.76 15.54
C GLU A 254 25.21 -9.45 15.80
N GLN A 255 25.62 -8.74 14.75
CA GLN A 255 26.33 -7.44 14.86
C GLN A 255 25.37 -6.27 15.15
N ILE A 256 24.06 -6.48 15.11
CA ILE A 256 23.09 -5.43 15.43
C ILE A 256 23.08 -5.27 16.94
N PRO A 257 23.42 -4.08 17.49
CA PRO A 257 23.32 -3.84 18.92
C PRO A 257 21.91 -4.19 19.39
N GLY A 258 21.80 -5.12 20.32
CA GLY A 258 20.54 -5.43 20.96
C GLY A 258 20.02 -4.12 21.57
N GLY A 259 18.91 -3.61 21.08
CA GLY A 259 18.23 -2.50 21.73
C GLY A 259 17.90 -2.92 23.15
N ALA A 260 18.42 -2.20 24.12
CA ALA A 260 18.11 -2.36 25.53
C ALA A 260 16.65 -2.01 25.78
#